data_ac3e37dcf824a3b38f3cf26f0ae4253b
#
_entry.id   ac3e37dcf824a3b38f3cf26f0ae4253b
#
_cell.length_a   1.000
_cell.length_b   1.000
_cell.length_c   1.000
_cell.angle_alpha   90.00
_cell.angle_beta   90.00
_cell.angle_gamma   90.00
#
_symmetry.space_group_name_H-M   'P 1'
#
loop_
_entity.id
_entity.type
_entity.pdbx_description
1 polymer ?
#
loop_
_entity_poly.entity_id
_entity_poly.type
_entity_poly.pdbx_seq_one_letter_code
_entity_poly.pdbx_strand_id
1 'polypeptide(L)'
;MADVRTRIVNDRERLRSKLRAEPSFLAEDFSAPKTGDARPDKPPHVHLVASADLPTRHGDFRVFGFYDERDQKEHTALVRGDVSGKSDVPVRVHSQCHTGDVWGSLRCDCRDQLEAAIEYIADAEYGAVVYMKQEGRGIGLLNKIK
;
A
#
# COMPACT_ATOMS: atom_id res chain seq x y z
N MET A 1 22.14 12.89 24.04
CA MET A 1 20.92 12.98 23.21
C MET A 1 21.35 13.32 21.79
N ALA A 2 21.29 12.39 20.84
CA ALA A 2 21.64 12.66 19.44
C ALA A 2 20.53 13.54 18.83
N ASP A 3 20.95 14.64 18.19
CA ASP A 3 20.05 15.56 17.52
C ASP A 3 19.18 14.82 16.48
N VAL A 4 17.90 15.14 16.44
CA VAL A 4 16.92 14.55 15.51
C VAL A 4 17.38 14.71 14.04
N ARG A 5 18.08 15.79 13.71
CA ARG A 5 18.65 16.03 12.37
C ARG A 5 19.73 15.01 12.02
N THR A 6 20.61 14.67 12.95
CA THR A 6 21.68 13.66 12.75
C THR A 6 21.09 12.27 12.56
N ARG A 7 19.99 11.96 13.24
CA ARG A 7 19.27 10.68 13.10
C ARG A 7 18.66 10.53 11.72
N ILE A 8 18.01 11.58 11.19
CA ILE A 8 17.39 11.60 9.85
C ILE A 8 18.46 11.48 8.75
N VAL A 9 19.63 12.08 8.92
CA VAL A 9 20.72 11.99 7.92
C VAL A 9 21.32 10.59 7.89
N ASN A 10 21.56 9.99 9.05
CA ASN A 10 22.08 8.62 9.14
C ASN A 10 21.08 7.58 8.60
N ASP A 11 19.80 7.78 8.82
CA ASP A 11 18.76 6.93 8.26
C ASP A 11 18.67 7.04 6.73
N ARG A 12 18.88 8.23 6.16
CA ARG A 12 18.93 8.42 4.70
C ARG A 12 20.15 7.77 4.04
N GLU A 13 21.31 7.81 4.68
CA GLU A 13 22.51 7.13 4.17
C GLU A 13 22.41 5.61 4.25
N ARG A 14 21.86 5.10 5.35
CA ARG A 14 21.56 3.68 5.53
C ARG A 14 20.55 3.18 4.49
N LEU A 15 19.53 3.98 4.17
CA LEU A 15 18.56 3.72 3.11
C LEU A 15 19.21 3.69 1.73
N ARG A 16 20.06 4.68 1.40
CA ARG A 16 20.78 4.72 0.11
C ARG A 16 21.70 3.53 -0.09
N SER A 17 22.35 3.03 0.97
CA SER A 17 23.21 1.83 0.88
C SER A 17 22.41 0.57 0.66
N LYS A 18 21.23 0.42 1.27
CA LYS A 18 20.31 -0.71 1.05
C LYS A 18 19.71 -0.70 -0.36
N LEU A 19 19.29 0.46 -0.87
CA LEU A 19 18.70 0.62 -2.20
C LEU A 19 19.69 0.33 -3.35
N ARG A 20 21.00 0.35 -3.09
CA ARG A 20 22.03 0.00 -4.08
C ARG A 20 22.36 -1.49 -4.13
N ALA A 21 21.92 -2.28 -3.18
CA ALA A 21 22.41 -3.66 -3.00
C ALA A 21 21.55 -4.74 -3.69
N GLU A 22 20.33 -4.45 -4.13
CA GLU A 22 19.47 -5.46 -4.78
C GLU A 22 18.65 -4.88 -5.96
N PRO A 23 19.09 -5.05 -7.21
CA PRO A 23 18.25 -4.77 -8.36
C PRO A 23 17.68 -6.06 -8.95
N SER A 24 16.75 -6.75 -8.30
CA SER A 24 16.18 -7.94 -8.94
C SER A 24 14.74 -8.25 -8.51
N PHE A 25 13.89 -7.28 -8.49
CA PHE A 25 12.44 -7.53 -8.57
C PHE A 25 11.85 -6.64 -9.64
N LEU A 26 12.28 -6.90 -10.88
CA LEU A 26 11.72 -6.24 -12.06
C LEU A 26 10.35 -6.85 -12.37
N ALA A 27 9.49 -6.03 -12.96
CA ALA A 27 8.12 -6.32 -13.36
C ALA A 27 7.91 -7.57 -14.25
N GLU A 28 8.94 -8.31 -14.55
CA GLU A 28 8.91 -9.50 -15.43
C GLU A 28 8.42 -10.76 -14.72
N ASP A 29 8.42 -10.80 -13.37
CA ASP A 29 7.96 -11.98 -12.61
C ASP A 29 6.53 -11.88 -12.08
N PHE A 30 5.80 -10.80 -12.38
CA PHE A 30 4.37 -10.76 -12.14
C PHE A 30 3.62 -11.44 -13.29
N SER A 31 3.80 -12.75 -13.44
CA SER A 31 2.79 -13.55 -14.10
C SER A 31 1.52 -13.44 -13.25
N ALA A 32 0.45 -12.92 -13.88
CA ALA A 32 -0.84 -12.75 -13.24
C ALA A 32 -1.20 -13.99 -12.41
N PRO A 33 -1.67 -13.83 -11.16
CA PRO A 33 -2.06 -14.96 -10.35
C PRO A 33 -3.06 -15.82 -11.12
N LYS A 34 -2.83 -17.12 -11.18
CA LYS A 34 -3.80 -18.11 -11.67
C LYS A 34 -4.94 -18.17 -10.66
N THR A 35 -5.78 -17.15 -10.62
CA THR A 35 -6.98 -17.13 -9.82
C THR A 35 -8.07 -17.89 -10.58
N GLY A 36 -8.61 -18.95 -9.99
CA GLY A 36 -9.63 -19.81 -10.56
C GLY A 36 -11.00 -19.17 -10.82
N ASP A 37 -11.11 -17.83 -10.85
CA ASP A 37 -12.35 -17.09 -11.11
C ASP A 37 -12.22 -15.96 -12.15
N ALA A 38 -11.10 -15.85 -12.85
CA ALA A 38 -11.01 -15.00 -14.01
C ALA A 38 -11.87 -15.60 -15.12
N ARG A 39 -13.01 -14.98 -15.43
CA ARG A 39 -13.74 -15.32 -16.66
C ARG A 39 -12.78 -15.10 -17.83
N PRO A 40 -12.46 -16.15 -18.63
CA PRO A 40 -11.41 -16.08 -19.64
C PRO A 40 -11.68 -15.06 -20.76
N ASP A 41 -12.84 -14.45 -20.77
CA ASP A 41 -13.34 -13.64 -21.91
C ASP A 41 -13.32 -12.12 -21.65
N LYS A 42 -12.90 -11.65 -20.47
CA LYS A 42 -12.79 -10.22 -20.23
C LYS A 42 -11.37 -9.85 -19.79
N PRO A 43 -10.75 -8.85 -20.47
CA PRO A 43 -9.46 -8.33 -20.02
C PRO A 43 -9.57 -7.79 -18.58
N PRO A 44 -8.50 -7.87 -17.80
CA PRO A 44 -8.49 -7.29 -16.47
C PRO A 44 -8.77 -5.79 -16.57
N HIS A 45 -9.66 -5.29 -15.71
CA HIS A 45 -9.95 -3.86 -15.64
C HIS A 45 -8.98 -3.10 -14.73
N VAL A 46 -8.19 -3.82 -13.96
CA VAL A 46 -7.21 -3.28 -13.02
C VAL A 46 -5.82 -3.61 -13.53
N HIS A 47 -5.02 -2.57 -13.73
CA HIS A 47 -3.67 -2.68 -14.28
C HIS A 47 -2.65 -2.23 -13.24
N LEU A 48 -1.61 -3.03 -13.04
CA LEU A 48 -0.41 -2.60 -12.31
C LEU A 48 0.35 -1.61 -13.19
N VAL A 49 0.54 -0.39 -12.69
CA VAL A 49 1.18 0.71 -13.45
C VAL A 49 2.62 0.94 -13.00
N ALA A 50 2.87 0.89 -11.70
CA ALA A 50 4.17 1.19 -11.14
C ALA A 50 4.38 0.53 -9.78
N SER A 51 5.63 0.35 -9.40
CA SER A 51 6.02 -0.03 -8.04
C SER A 51 7.30 0.67 -7.62
N ALA A 52 7.44 0.90 -6.31
CA ALA A 52 8.64 1.49 -5.73
C ALA A 52 8.85 0.98 -4.30
N ASP A 53 10.10 0.97 -3.86
CA ASP A 53 10.40 0.76 -2.44
C ASP A 53 9.95 1.97 -1.63
N LEU A 54 9.29 1.71 -0.52
CA LEU A 54 8.73 2.74 0.36
C LEU A 54 9.14 2.47 1.81
N PRO A 55 10.28 3.01 2.25
CA PRO A 55 10.62 3.00 3.66
C PRO A 55 9.67 3.91 4.44
N THR A 56 9.11 3.36 5.51
CA THR A 56 8.17 4.07 6.38
C THR A 56 8.67 4.10 7.83
N ARG A 57 8.02 4.87 8.68
CA ARG A 57 8.28 4.82 10.14
C ARG A 57 7.98 3.46 10.78
N HIS A 58 7.14 2.64 10.12
CA HIS A 58 6.78 1.30 10.59
C HIS A 58 7.68 0.19 9.99
N GLY A 59 8.58 0.54 9.08
CA GLY A 59 9.51 -0.38 8.43
C GLY A 59 9.52 -0.26 6.92
N ASP A 60 10.18 -1.20 6.26
CA ASP A 60 10.36 -1.20 4.81
C ASP A 60 9.18 -1.92 4.14
N PHE A 61 8.52 -1.22 3.23
CA PHE A 61 7.45 -1.72 2.38
C PHE A 61 7.81 -1.50 0.91
N ARG A 62 7.05 -2.14 0.05
CA ARG A 62 6.98 -1.81 -1.37
C ARG A 62 5.58 -1.30 -1.68
N VAL A 63 5.50 -0.16 -2.37
CA VAL A 63 4.22 0.37 -2.84
C VAL A 63 3.98 -0.04 -4.28
N PHE A 64 2.77 -0.50 -4.57
CA PHE A 64 2.29 -0.82 -5.90
C PHE A 64 1.15 0.13 -6.25
N GLY A 65 1.21 0.71 -7.45
CA GLY A 65 0.17 1.58 -7.99
C GLY A 65 -0.63 0.87 -9.07
N PHE A 66 -1.95 0.89 -8.92
CA PHE A 66 -2.90 0.25 -9.83
C PHE A 66 -3.85 1.29 -10.41
N TYR A 67 -4.24 1.10 -11.65
CA TYR A 67 -5.28 1.86 -12.32
C TYR A 67 -6.49 0.97 -12.60
N ASP A 68 -7.69 1.38 -12.15
CA ASP A 68 -8.94 0.69 -12.45
C ASP A 68 -9.70 1.47 -13.54
N GLU A 69 -9.88 0.85 -14.70
CA GLU A 69 -10.56 1.47 -15.85
C GLU A 69 -12.05 1.73 -15.63
N ARG A 70 -12.68 1.00 -14.69
CA ARG A 70 -14.13 1.08 -14.44
C ARG A 70 -14.51 2.37 -13.75
N ASP A 71 -13.72 2.82 -12.80
CA ASP A 71 -13.97 4.03 -12.02
C ASP A 71 -12.92 5.12 -12.28
N GLN A 72 -11.94 4.84 -13.16
CA GLN A 72 -10.85 5.74 -13.55
C GLN A 72 -10.05 6.26 -12.36
N LYS A 73 -9.80 5.37 -11.39
CA LYS A 73 -9.06 5.71 -10.18
C LYS A 73 -7.76 4.95 -10.06
N GLU A 74 -6.84 5.59 -9.37
CA GLU A 74 -5.59 4.99 -8.97
C GLU A 74 -5.73 4.43 -7.55
N HIS A 75 -5.44 3.15 -7.38
CA HIS A 75 -5.38 2.50 -6.08
C HIS A 75 -3.96 2.15 -5.75
N THR A 76 -3.65 1.94 -4.47
CA THR A 76 -2.31 1.54 -4.07
C THR A 76 -2.36 0.35 -3.11
N ALA A 77 -1.29 -0.44 -3.12
CA ALA A 77 -1.05 -1.45 -2.09
C ALA A 77 0.34 -1.24 -1.48
N LEU A 78 0.41 -1.25 -0.16
CA LEU A 78 1.65 -1.40 0.59
C LEU A 78 1.87 -2.88 0.83
N VAL A 79 3.00 -3.42 0.40
CA VAL A 79 3.32 -4.84 0.53
C VAL A 79 4.59 -5.01 1.36
N ARG A 80 4.53 -5.89 2.33
CA ARG A 80 5.66 -6.35 3.13
C ARG A 80 6.07 -7.74 2.66
N GLY A 81 7.38 -7.94 2.47
CA GLY A 81 7.92 -9.25 2.07
C GLY A 81 7.44 -9.72 0.70
N ASP A 82 7.70 -10.98 0.38
CA ASP A 82 7.22 -11.63 -0.83
C ASP A 82 5.89 -12.35 -0.54
N VAL A 83 4.83 -11.90 -1.18
CA VAL A 83 3.47 -12.48 -1.07
C VAL A 83 3.14 -13.44 -2.20
N SER A 84 4.03 -13.58 -3.19
CA SER A 84 3.78 -14.39 -4.38
C SER A 84 3.71 -15.87 -4.03
N GLY A 85 2.63 -16.54 -4.44
CA GLY A 85 2.44 -17.97 -4.19
C GLY A 85 2.26 -18.38 -2.72
N LYS A 86 2.16 -17.41 -1.80
CA LYS A 86 1.91 -17.68 -0.38
C LYS A 86 0.44 -17.94 -0.12
N SER A 87 0.14 -18.84 0.84
CA SER A 87 -1.19 -19.00 1.45
C SER A 87 -1.29 -18.12 2.70
N ASP A 88 -2.54 -17.84 3.10
CA ASP A 88 -2.86 -17.15 4.36
C ASP A 88 -2.19 -15.77 4.50
N VAL A 89 -2.01 -15.07 3.38
CA VAL A 89 -1.44 -13.71 3.35
C VAL A 89 -2.38 -12.76 4.08
N PRO A 90 -1.95 -12.12 5.19
CA PRO A 90 -2.77 -11.11 5.85
C PRO A 90 -2.93 -9.89 4.94
N VAL A 91 -4.19 -9.52 4.68
CA VAL A 91 -4.53 -8.38 3.83
C VAL A 91 -5.55 -7.49 4.52
N ARG A 92 -5.25 -6.20 4.60
CA ARG A 92 -6.22 -5.17 4.98
C ARG A 92 -6.64 -4.39 3.75
N VAL A 93 -7.93 -4.34 3.48
CA VAL A 93 -8.51 -3.38 2.53
C VAL A 93 -8.98 -2.15 3.29
N HIS A 94 -8.44 -0.99 2.96
CA HIS A 94 -8.77 0.30 3.57
C HIS A 94 -9.35 1.24 2.52
N SER A 95 -10.57 1.73 2.76
CA SER A 95 -11.18 2.75 1.92
C SER A 95 -10.73 4.13 2.37
N GLN A 96 -10.25 4.95 1.45
CA GLN A 96 -9.83 6.32 1.71
C GLN A 96 -10.83 7.08 2.57
N CYS A 97 -10.31 7.74 3.59
CA CYS A 97 -11.03 8.68 4.42
C CYS A 97 -10.15 9.93 4.60
N HIS A 98 -10.28 10.89 3.70
CA HIS A 98 -9.41 12.08 3.71
C HIS A 98 -9.40 12.81 5.05
N THR A 99 -10.57 12.95 5.67
CA THR A 99 -10.68 13.63 6.98
C THR A 99 -10.04 12.85 8.11
N GLY A 100 -10.15 11.52 8.11
CA GLY A 100 -9.53 10.66 9.12
C GLY A 100 -8.04 10.44 8.83
N ASP A 101 -7.73 9.88 7.67
CA ASP A 101 -6.38 9.43 7.33
C ASP A 101 -5.38 10.58 7.28
N VAL A 102 -5.77 11.75 6.74
CA VAL A 102 -4.88 12.90 6.55
C VAL A 102 -4.96 13.88 7.71
N TRP A 103 -6.19 14.28 8.11
CA TRP A 103 -6.38 15.33 9.10
C TRP A 103 -6.59 14.83 10.53
N GLY A 104 -6.74 13.50 10.73
CA GLY A 104 -6.91 12.92 12.06
C GLY A 104 -8.24 13.34 12.69
N SER A 105 -9.34 13.34 11.91
CA SER A 105 -10.68 13.67 12.41
C SER A 105 -11.10 12.74 13.54
N LEU A 106 -11.55 13.29 14.66
CA LEU A 106 -12.07 12.54 15.80
C LEU A 106 -13.51 12.02 15.58
N ARG A 107 -14.11 12.27 14.42
CA ARG A 107 -15.45 11.75 14.07
C ARG A 107 -15.42 10.32 13.51
N CYS A 108 -14.24 9.77 13.27
CA CYS A 108 -14.05 8.41 12.80
C CYS A 108 -12.70 7.88 13.31
N ASP A 109 -12.54 6.56 13.27
CA ASP A 109 -11.34 5.82 13.65
C ASP A 109 -10.52 5.35 12.44
N CYS A 110 -10.77 5.94 11.24
CA CYS A 110 -10.15 5.48 10.00
C CYS A 110 -8.62 5.50 10.06
N ARG A 111 -8.05 6.58 10.61
CA ARG A 111 -6.60 6.70 10.79
C ARG A 111 -6.04 5.63 11.71
N ASP A 112 -6.69 5.41 12.84
CA ASP A 112 -6.24 4.42 13.83
C ASP A 112 -6.31 3.00 13.23
N GLN A 113 -7.36 2.70 12.46
CA GLN A 113 -7.49 1.44 11.74
C GLN A 113 -6.40 1.26 10.68
N LEU A 114 -6.05 2.32 9.95
CA LEU A 114 -4.99 2.27 8.94
C LEU A 114 -3.62 2.08 9.58
N GLU A 115 -3.31 2.84 10.63
CA GLU A 115 -2.06 2.73 11.36
C GLU A 115 -1.90 1.35 12.00
N ALA A 116 -2.92 0.85 12.69
CA ALA A 116 -2.90 -0.50 13.28
C ALA A 116 -2.70 -1.60 12.22
N ALA A 117 -3.30 -1.44 11.03
CA ALA A 117 -3.09 -2.40 9.94
C ALA A 117 -1.65 -2.36 9.39
N ILE A 118 -1.09 -1.16 9.23
CA ILE A 118 0.30 -1.01 8.77
C ILE A 118 1.26 -1.60 9.81
N GLU A 119 1.06 -1.35 11.10
CA GLU A 119 1.86 -1.90 12.20
C GLU A 119 1.78 -3.42 12.22
N TYR A 120 0.58 -3.98 12.13
CA TYR A 120 0.39 -5.43 12.09
C TYR A 120 1.14 -6.09 10.93
N ILE A 121 1.05 -5.49 9.72
CA ILE A 121 1.74 -6.01 8.53
C ILE A 121 3.25 -5.79 8.64
N ALA A 122 3.71 -4.71 9.28
CA ALA A 122 5.13 -4.44 9.48
C ALA A 122 5.80 -5.48 10.38
N ASP A 123 5.08 -6.01 11.37
CA ASP A 123 5.56 -7.06 12.28
C ASP A 123 5.46 -8.46 11.65
N ALA A 124 4.66 -8.61 10.59
CA ALA A 124 4.53 -9.88 9.88
C ALA A 124 5.72 -10.12 8.93
N GLU A 125 5.98 -11.37 8.58
CA GLU A 125 6.99 -11.73 7.57
C GLU A 125 6.57 -11.22 6.18
N TYR A 126 5.27 -11.29 5.87
CA TYR A 126 4.66 -10.83 4.62
C TYR A 126 3.21 -10.41 4.84
N GLY A 127 2.71 -9.55 3.96
CA GLY A 127 1.32 -9.09 3.99
C GLY A 127 1.10 -7.84 3.15
N ALA A 128 -0.14 -7.37 3.10
CA ALA A 128 -0.49 -6.21 2.31
C ALA A 128 -1.56 -5.32 2.95
N VAL A 129 -1.45 -4.01 2.72
CA VAL A 129 -2.51 -3.04 2.98
C VAL A 129 -2.92 -2.45 1.64
N VAL A 130 -4.14 -2.74 1.18
CA VAL A 130 -4.71 -2.20 -0.06
C VAL A 130 -5.47 -0.92 0.27
N TYR A 131 -5.00 0.21 -0.25
CA TYR A 131 -5.61 1.52 -0.05
C TYR A 131 -6.45 1.91 -1.27
N MET A 132 -7.77 1.90 -1.09
CA MET A 132 -8.74 2.16 -2.15
C MET A 132 -9.11 3.64 -2.20
N LYS A 133 -8.84 4.32 -3.31
CA LYS A 133 -9.29 5.71 -3.53
C LYS A 133 -10.79 5.78 -3.82
N GLN A 134 -11.58 5.51 -2.80
CA GLN A 134 -13.05 5.51 -2.86
C GLN A 134 -13.64 6.25 -1.64
N GLU A 135 -13.37 7.56 -1.54
CA GLU A 135 -13.83 8.41 -0.43
C GLU A 135 -15.33 8.23 -0.14
N GLY A 136 -15.62 8.02 1.16
CA GLY A 136 -17.00 7.78 1.61
C GLY A 136 -17.61 6.50 1.00
N ARG A 137 -16.80 5.48 0.72
CA ARG A 137 -17.19 4.25 0.00
C ARG A 137 -17.76 4.53 -1.39
N GLY A 138 -17.21 5.56 -2.07
CA GLY A 138 -17.57 5.91 -3.44
C GLY A 138 -18.53 7.10 -3.58
N ILE A 139 -19.13 7.60 -2.49
CA ILE A 139 -20.02 8.78 -2.58
C ILE A 139 -19.26 10.10 -2.77
N GLY A 140 -17.95 10.09 -2.52
CA GLY A 140 -17.07 11.24 -2.62
C GLY A 140 -17.05 12.12 -1.37
N LEU A 141 -15.98 12.93 -1.25
CA LEU A 141 -15.72 13.77 -0.07
C LEU A 141 -16.83 14.79 0.18
N LEU A 142 -17.30 15.47 -0.85
CA LEU A 142 -18.29 16.53 -0.70
C LEU A 142 -19.63 16.00 -0.18
N ASN A 143 -20.07 14.84 -0.65
CA ASN A 143 -21.30 14.22 -0.16
C ASN A 143 -21.15 13.65 1.26
N LYS A 144 -19.94 13.25 1.63
CA LYS A 144 -19.66 12.79 2.99
C LYS A 144 -19.66 13.94 4.02
N ILE A 145 -19.32 15.16 3.59
CA ILE A 145 -19.28 16.35 4.47
C ILE A 145 -20.66 16.92 4.71
N LYS A 146 -21.61 16.75 3.79
CA LYS A 146 -23.02 17.14 3.94
C LYS A 146 -23.71 16.30 5.01
#